data_c97d1b25dcb6b6d70374a057a1a89808
#
_entry.id   c97d1b25dcb6b6d70374a057a1a89808
#
_cell.length_a   1.000
_cell.length_b   1.000
_cell.length_c   1.000
_cell.angle_alpha   90.00
_cell.angle_beta   90.00
_cell.angle_gamma   90.00
#
_symmetry.space_group_name_H-M   'P 1'
#
loop_
_entity.id
_entity.type
_entity.pdbx_description
1 polymer ?
#
loop_
_entity_poly.entity_id
_entity_poly.type
_entity_poly.pdbx_seq_one_letter_code
_entity_poly.pdbx_strand_id
1 'polypeptide(L)' 'MKNLTRERVSVWIFDKNLSVEDLRLLLYLAGNPSGDMLELSKLFGLANSTTSKRLTKLKKLGYVEKIKGVFQISGGEE' A
#
# COMPACT_ATOMS: atom_id res chain seq x y z
N MET A 1 -13.46 -5.12 4.97
CA MET A 1 -12.25 -4.35 5.19
C MET A 1 -12.59 -2.98 5.69
N LYS A 2 -12.15 -2.68 6.91
CA LYS A 2 -12.51 -1.42 7.49
C LYS A 2 -11.94 -0.21 6.75
N ASN A 3 -10.77 -0.39 6.16
CA ASN A 3 -10.09 0.75 5.56
C ASN A 3 -10.42 0.97 4.11
N LEU A 4 -11.22 0.13 3.52
CA LEU A 4 -11.47 0.20 2.10
C LEU A 4 -12.87 0.74 1.86
N THR A 5 -13.01 2.03 1.68
CA THR A 5 -14.28 2.66 1.40
C THR A 5 -14.33 3.04 -0.07
N ARG A 6 -15.53 3.32 -0.57
CA ARG A 6 -15.71 3.74 -1.94
C ARG A 6 -14.96 5.04 -2.22
N GLU A 7 -15.02 5.99 -1.30
CA GLU A 7 -14.33 7.25 -1.48
C GLU A 7 -12.83 7.05 -1.56
N ARG A 8 -12.30 6.20 -0.69
CA ARG A 8 -10.86 5.97 -0.65
C ARG A 8 -10.37 5.30 -1.93
N VAL A 9 -11.12 4.29 -2.38
CA VAL A 9 -10.75 3.61 -3.62
C VAL A 9 -10.83 4.56 -4.80
N SER A 10 -11.83 5.42 -4.83
CA SER A 10 -11.95 6.40 -5.91
C SER A 10 -10.76 7.34 -5.95
N VAL A 11 -10.31 7.81 -4.79
CA VAL A 11 -9.14 8.69 -4.73
C VAL A 11 -7.93 7.97 -5.32
N TRP A 12 -7.72 6.70 -4.94
CA TRP A 12 -6.59 5.95 -5.46
C TRP A 12 -6.67 5.76 -6.97
N ILE A 13 -7.85 5.42 -7.47
CA ILE A 13 -8.02 5.13 -8.89
C ILE A 13 -7.73 6.36 -9.75
N PHE A 14 -8.11 7.54 -9.27
CA PHE A 14 -7.94 8.74 -10.06
C PHE A 14 -6.67 9.53 -9.75
N ASP A 15 -5.82 9.02 -8.86
CA ASP A 15 -4.57 9.69 -8.55
C ASP A 15 -3.55 9.39 -9.63
N LYS A 16 -3.14 10.40 -10.37
CA LYS A 16 -2.20 10.23 -11.47
C LYS A 16 -0.82 9.80 -11.01
N ASN A 17 -0.52 9.94 -9.73
CA ASN A 17 0.77 9.52 -9.21
C ASN A 17 0.85 8.03 -8.93
N LEU A 18 -0.26 7.31 -9.03
CA LEU A 18 -0.27 5.88 -8.76
C LEU A 18 -0.27 5.07 -10.04
N SER A 19 0.58 4.06 -10.09
CA SER A 19 0.57 3.11 -11.21
C SER A 19 -0.38 1.97 -10.85
N VAL A 20 -0.61 1.08 -11.81
CA VAL A 20 -1.44 -0.10 -11.56
C VAL A 20 -0.84 -0.95 -10.45
N GLU A 21 0.49 -1.09 -10.43
CA GLU A 21 1.14 -1.86 -9.38
C GLU A 21 0.97 -1.20 -8.02
N ASP A 22 1.00 0.12 -7.98
CA ASP A 22 0.76 0.83 -6.72
C ASP A 22 -0.64 0.55 -6.20
N LEU A 23 -1.63 0.56 -7.09
CA LEU A 23 -3.00 0.25 -6.72
C LEU A 23 -3.13 -1.17 -6.20
N ARG A 24 -2.48 -2.11 -6.86
CA ARG A 24 -2.54 -3.50 -6.41
C ARG A 24 -1.97 -3.65 -5.00
N LEU A 25 -0.87 -2.96 -4.74
CA LEU A 25 -0.25 -3.02 -3.43
C LEU A 25 -1.15 -2.39 -2.37
N LEU A 26 -1.78 -1.25 -2.68
CA LEU A 26 -2.70 -0.62 -1.75
C LEU A 26 -3.90 -1.52 -1.44
N LEU A 27 -4.46 -2.14 -2.46
CA LEU A 27 -5.61 -3.02 -2.27
C LEU A 27 -5.22 -4.24 -1.44
N TYR A 28 -4.04 -4.78 -1.66
CA TYR A 28 -3.58 -5.91 -0.87
C TYR A 28 -3.40 -5.51 0.59
N LEU A 29 -2.74 -4.39 0.84
CA LEU A 29 -2.48 -3.95 2.21
C LEU A 29 -3.76 -3.57 2.95
N ALA A 30 -4.80 -3.16 2.23
CA ALA A 30 -6.07 -2.83 2.87
C ALA A 30 -6.65 -4.03 3.62
N GLY A 31 -6.43 -5.23 3.12
CA GLY A 31 -6.90 -6.41 3.78
C GLY A 31 -5.84 -7.22 4.49
N ASN A 32 -4.57 -6.92 4.20
CA ASN A 32 -3.46 -7.73 4.68
C ASN A 32 -2.28 -6.87 5.10
N PRO A 33 -2.36 -6.16 6.22
CA PRO A 33 -1.21 -5.39 6.68
C PRO A 33 0.00 -6.30 6.84
N SER A 34 1.16 -5.84 6.42
CA SER A 34 2.34 -6.69 6.42
C SER A 34 3.60 -5.88 6.65
N GLY A 35 4.48 -6.39 7.47
CA GLY A 35 5.79 -5.79 7.64
C GLY A 35 6.88 -6.54 6.91
N ASP A 36 6.52 -7.61 6.20
CA ASP A 36 7.54 -8.46 5.59
C ASP A 36 7.73 -8.05 4.13
N MET A 37 8.75 -7.25 3.89
CA MET A 37 9.08 -6.79 2.55
C MET A 37 9.42 -7.95 1.62
N LEU A 38 10.06 -8.98 2.14
CA LEU A 38 10.40 -10.14 1.32
C LEU A 38 9.14 -10.84 0.84
N GLU A 39 8.17 -10.99 1.73
CA GLU A 39 6.93 -11.62 1.37
C GLU A 39 6.19 -10.81 0.31
N LEU A 40 6.11 -9.50 0.50
CA LEU A 40 5.46 -8.63 -0.47
C LEU A 40 6.16 -8.69 -1.82
N SER A 41 7.48 -8.70 -1.81
CA SER A 41 8.24 -8.79 -3.06
C SER A 41 7.95 -10.09 -3.79
N LYS A 42 7.88 -11.20 -3.06
CA LYS A 42 7.58 -12.48 -3.68
C LYS A 42 6.16 -12.52 -4.25
N LEU A 43 5.21 -12.01 -3.49
CA LEU A 43 3.81 -12.03 -3.93
C LEU A 43 3.60 -11.23 -5.19
N PHE A 44 4.30 -10.11 -5.34
CA PHE A 44 4.13 -9.26 -6.50
C PHE A 44 5.19 -9.47 -7.57
N GLY A 45 6.09 -10.41 -7.35
CA GLY A 45 7.13 -10.70 -8.35
C GLY A 45 8.11 -9.57 -8.56
N LEU A 46 8.43 -8.83 -7.50
CA LEU A 46 9.29 -7.66 -7.59
C LEU A 46 10.58 -7.85 -6.83
N ALA A 47 11.61 -7.10 -7.22
CA ALA A 47 12.83 -7.05 -6.43
C ALA A 47 12.55 -6.28 -5.15
N ASN A 48 13.31 -6.58 -4.08
CA ASN A 48 13.13 -5.90 -2.82
C ASN A 48 13.30 -4.39 -2.94
N SER A 49 14.26 -3.95 -3.75
CA SER A 49 14.47 -2.51 -3.93
C SER A 49 13.26 -1.85 -4.57
N THR A 50 12.61 -2.52 -5.52
CA THR A 50 11.42 -1.98 -6.17
C THR A 50 10.27 -1.90 -5.18
N THR A 51 10.06 -2.93 -4.38
CA THR A 51 9.01 -2.92 -3.36
C THR A 51 9.25 -1.80 -2.36
N SER A 52 10.49 -1.63 -1.94
CA SER A 52 10.85 -0.58 -1.00
C SER A 52 10.54 0.81 -1.57
N LYS A 53 10.87 1.02 -2.82
CA LYS A 53 10.59 2.31 -3.47
C LYS A 53 9.11 2.59 -3.55
N ARG A 54 8.31 1.58 -3.88
CA ARG A 54 6.86 1.76 -3.98
C ARG A 54 6.26 2.08 -2.61
N LEU A 55 6.69 1.37 -1.57
CA LEU A 55 6.18 1.62 -0.23
C LEU A 55 6.57 3.02 0.24
N THR A 56 7.80 3.45 -0.04
CA THR A 56 8.26 4.78 0.32
C THR A 56 7.44 5.85 -0.38
N LYS A 57 7.16 5.64 -1.67
CA LYS A 57 6.33 6.55 -2.44
C LYS A 57 4.93 6.65 -1.84
N LEU A 58 4.32 5.52 -1.52
CA LEU A 58 2.97 5.50 -0.96
C LEU A 58 2.92 6.15 0.42
N LYS A 59 3.98 6.00 1.20
CA LYS A 59 4.08 6.71 2.49
C LYS A 59 4.13 8.21 2.26
N LYS A 60 4.92 8.67 1.30
CA LYS A 60 5.03 10.09 1.03
C LYS A 60 3.71 10.67 0.56
N LEU A 61 2.94 9.91 -0.21
CA LEU A 61 1.65 10.37 -0.69
C LEU A 61 0.58 10.32 0.40
N GLY A 62 0.90 9.71 1.54
CA GLY A 62 -0.04 9.66 2.65
C GLY A 62 -1.01 8.50 2.62
N TYR A 63 -0.81 7.54 1.73
CA TYR A 63 -1.74 6.41 1.63
C TYR A 63 -1.35 5.22 2.51
N VAL A 64 -0.09 5.11 2.87
CA VAL A 64 0.41 3.99 3.65
C VAL A 64 1.21 4.53 4.83
N GLU A 65 1.12 3.87 5.97
CA GLU A 65 1.94 4.21 7.11
C GLU A 65 2.60 2.96 7.66
N LYS A 66 3.68 3.11 8.39
CA LYS A 66 4.38 1.99 8.98
C LYS A 66 4.29 2.13 10.49
N ILE A 67 3.59 1.23 11.15
CA ILE A 67 3.41 1.25 12.58
C ILE A 67 3.98 -0.03 13.16
N LYS A 68 4.97 0.11 14.03
CA LYS A 68 5.63 -1.05 14.67
C LYS A 68 6.10 -2.07 13.64
N GLY A 69 6.68 -1.58 12.55
CA GLY A 69 7.21 -2.46 11.53
C GLY A 69 6.20 -3.02 10.55
N VAL A 70 4.93 -2.63 10.66
CA VAL A 70 3.90 -3.15 9.78
C VAL A 70 3.38 -2.05 8.87
N PHE A 71 3.38 -2.31 7.57
CA PHE A 71 2.81 -1.39 6.59
C PHE A 71 1.31 -1.59 6.52
N GLN A 72 0.57 -0.51 6.59
CA GLN A 72 -0.88 -0.59 6.53
C GLN A 72 -1.43 0.70 5.94
N ILE A 73 -2.69 0.69 5.58
CA ILE A 73 -3.33 1.86 4.99
C ILE A 73 -3.46 2.94 6.05
N SER A 74 -3.03 4.15 5.70
CA SER A 74 -3.06 5.28 6.63
C SER A 74 -4.47 5.63 7.06
N GLY A 75 -4.60 6.00 8.32
CA GLY A 75 -5.87 6.48 8.85
C GLY A 75 -6.96 5.45 8.80
N GLY A 76 -6.57 4.19 8.80
CA GLY A 76 -7.55 3.15 8.58
C GLY A 76 -8.12 2.52 9.77
N GLU A 77 -7.72 2.91 10.97
CA GLU A 77 -8.24 2.23 12.02
C GLU A 77 -9.41 2.89 12.53
N GLU A 78 -10.29 3.38 12.01
CA GLU A 78 -11.40 3.90 12.63
C GLU A 78 -12.46 2.98 12.87
#